data_d2a83dda4e83134695a59a1868fbc431
#
_entry.id   d2a83dda4e83134695a59a1868fbc431
#
_cell.length_a   1.000
_cell.length_b   1.000
_cell.length_c   1.000
_cell.angle_alpha   90.00
_cell.angle_beta   90.00
_cell.angle_gamma   90.00
#
_symmetry.space_group_name_H-M   'P 1'
#
loop_
_entity.id
_entity.type
_entity.pdbx_description
1 polymer ?
#
loop_
_entity_poly.entity_id
_entity_poly.type
_entity_poly.pdbx_seq_one_letter_code
_entity_poly.pdbx_strand_id
1 'polypeptide(L)'
;MAQGISMLAIPWYFTAVIHRETLFGQAYFLITALSLFWGLYAGTLVDRYSRKKIFLVINIAGLFMLASVSISGFVNGSLPWYLVALVFGNTMFIYNIHFPNLYAFAQEITPRESYSRVTSLLEVQGQLTFAIAGGLAAILLKGVNSHFHFAGIDFNLPFSIRPWKIYEIFAVDASTYLIAFAIIYRISSLPVQAKNMNTSGLKERVKTGFSFLRRHRLIFIFGNASLAVFLTIITFGTYVQPVYVDAFLHRGGGTYAIGDMSFSIGALMAGFLTTRVFGEKSAIKGIIALSLIAAGMYLFMALNSLMLLFFFANFLIGACNAAIRIQRITYLFHHIPNHVIGRANSIFFVINVLFRVCLIGVLTLPLFHNGTNIIFALAILAAICSIGALVLLPQYKKLKLQPAVV
;
A
#
# COMPACT_ATOMS: atom_id res chain seq x y z
N MET A 1 -6.66 -7.85 8.03
CA MET A 1 -8.01 -7.76 7.43
C MET A 1 -8.67 -6.42 7.72
N ALA A 2 -8.73 -6.00 8.96
CA ALA A 2 -9.42 -4.78 9.37
C ALA A 2 -9.10 -3.56 8.50
N GLN A 3 -7.86 -3.19 8.40
CA GLN A 3 -7.45 -2.01 7.64
C GLN A 3 -7.75 -2.11 6.13
N GLY A 4 -7.78 -3.30 5.56
CA GLY A 4 -7.96 -3.48 4.12
C GLY A 4 -9.35 -3.11 3.63
N ILE A 5 -10.39 -3.45 4.38
CA ILE A 5 -11.78 -3.16 3.99
C ILE A 5 -12.06 -1.67 4.08
N SER A 6 -11.71 -1.03 5.19
CA SER A 6 -11.90 0.43 5.36
C SER A 6 -11.06 1.24 4.39
N MET A 7 -9.83 0.79 4.07
CA MET A 7 -8.97 1.46 3.08
C MET A 7 -9.56 1.49 1.67
N LEU A 8 -10.38 0.51 1.30
CA LEU A 8 -11.12 0.49 0.04
C LEU A 8 -12.45 1.24 0.16
N ALA A 9 -13.17 1.05 1.26
CA ALA A 9 -14.49 1.62 1.43
C ALA A 9 -14.47 3.16 1.56
N ILE A 10 -13.46 3.74 2.22
CA ILE A 10 -13.39 5.20 2.45
C ILE A 10 -13.20 5.98 1.14
N PRO A 11 -12.21 5.68 0.28
CA PRO A 11 -12.09 6.34 -1.03
C PRO A 11 -13.37 6.23 -1.86
N TRP A 12 -13.97 5.04 -1.89
CA TRP A 12 -15.22 4.81 -2.59
C TRP A 12 -16.38 5.63 -2.03
N TYR A 13 -16.49 5.72 -0.71
CA TYR A 13 -17.50 6.55 -0.04
C TYR A 13 -17.42 8.03 -0.49
N PHE A 14 -16.20 8.60 -0.49
CA PHE A 14 -16.01 9.99 -0.90
C PHE A 14 -16.29 10.22 -2.38
N THR A 15 -15.94 9.28 -3.23
CA THR A 15 -16.08 9.40 -4.68
C THR A 15 -17.51 9.12 -5.14
N ALA A 16 -18.04 7.94 -4.83
CA ALA A 16 -19.27 7.44 -5.44
C ALA A 16 -20.51 7.60 -4.56
N VAL A 17 -20.36 7.82 -3.24
CA VAL A 17 -21.51 7.96 -2.34
C VAL A 17 -21.83 9.42 -2.05
N ILE A 18 -20.82 10.23 -1.74
CA ILE A 18 -21.04 11.64 -1.42
C ILE A 18 -20.56 12.61 -2.51
N HIS A 19 -19.94 12.10 -3.59
CA HIS A 19 -19.44 12.87 -4.75
C HIS A 19 -18.56 14.07 -4.33
N ARG A 20 -17.58 13.81 -3.44
CA ARG A 20 -16.63 14.81 -2.92
C ARG A 20 -15.19 14.33 -3.05
N GLU A 21 -14.81 13.88 -4.23
CA GLU A 21 -13.47 13.36 -4.55
C GLU A 21 -12.38 14.39 -4.30
N THR A 22 -12.63 15.67 -4.61
CA THR A 22 -11.69 16.78 -4.33
C THR A 22 -11.40 16.90 -2.83
N LEU A 23 -12.44 16.80 -1.98
CA LEU A 23 -12.30 16.86 -0.54
C LEU A 23 -11.50 15.66 -0.01
N PHE A 24 -11.74 14.48 -0.57
CA PHE A 24 -10.94 13.30 -0.24
C PHE A 24 -9.48 13.48 -0.64
N GLY A 25 -9.21 14.00 -1.83
CA GLY A 25 -7.86 14.31 -2.28
C GLY A 25 -7.13 15.29 -1.35
N GLN A 26 -7.81 16.35 -0.90
CA GLN A 26 -7.26 17.31 0.08
C GLN A 26 -6.95 16.64 1.41
N ALA A 27 -7.87 15.82 1.93
CA ALA A 27 -7.65 15.04 3.15
C ALA A 27 -6.48 14.07 3.00
N TYR A 28 -6.41 13.35 1.87
CA TYR A 28 -5.32 12.44 1.57
C TYR A 28 -3.97 13.16 1.43
N PHE A 29 -3.95 14.32 0.79
CA PHE A 29 -2.77 15.20 0.71
C PHE A 29 -2.26 15.56 2.11
N LEU A 30 -3.14 16.10 2.97
CA LEU A 30 -2.80 16.51 4.32
C LEU A 30 -2.29 15.33 5.16
N ILE A 31 -3.01 14.21 5.16
CA ILE A 31 -2.64 12.99 5.89
C ILE A 31 -1.28 12.45 5.40
N THR A 32 -1.05 12.47 4.09
CA THR A 32 0.23 12.03 3.51
C THR A 32 1.37 12.97 3.90
N ALA A 33 1.14 14.28 3.91
CA ALA A 33 2.12 15.26 4.38
C ALA A 33 2.46 15.08 5.86
N LEU A 34 1.46 14.85 6.70
CA LEU A 34 1.65 14.54 8.12
C LEU A 34 2.38 13.21 8.33
N SER A 35 2.21 12.26 7.43
CA SER A 35 2.88 10.96 7.50
C SER A 35 4.41 11.04 7.36
N LEU A 36 4.95 12.13 6.79
CA LEU A 36 6.40 12.40 6.79
C LEU A 36 6.96 12.47 8.21
N PHE A 37 6.31 13.25 9.06
CA PHE A 37 6.72 13.42 10.45
C PHE A 37 6.41 12.17 11.26
N TRP A 38 5.21 11.62 11.07
CA TRP A 38 4.75 10.45 11.79
C TRP A 38 5.57 9.18 11.48
N GLY A 39 5.91 8.94 10.21
CA GLY A 39 6.72 7.78 9.81
C GLY A 39 8.12 7.78 10.44
N LEU A 40 8.74 8.95 10.58
CA LEU A 40 10.01 9.10 11.27
C LEU A 40 9.87 8.82 12.78
N TYR A 41 8.78 9.28 13.40
CA TYR A 41 8.49 9.06 14.80
C TYR A 41 8.09 7.60 15.08
N ALA A 42 7.33 6.97 14.18
CA ALA A 42 6.93 5.58 14.29
C ALA A 42 8.12 4.61 14.40
N GLY A 43 9.20 4.85 13.62
CA GLY A 43 10.43 4.08 13.72
C GLY A 43 11.07 4.16 15.12
N THR A 44 11.10 5.35 15.72
CA THR A 44 11.62 5.52 17.08
C THR A 44 10.74 4.85 18.13
N LEU A 45 9.43 4.82 17.96
CA LEU A 45 8.53 4.10 18.86
C LEU A 45 8.79 2.59 18.83
N VAL A 46 8.93 2.00 17.64
CA VAL A 46 9.21 0.56 17.45
C VAL A 46 10.56 0.17 18.07
N ASP A 47 11.54 1.06 18.02
CA ASP A 47 12.85 0.82 18.62
C ASP A 47 12.84 0.97 20.17
N ARG A 48 11.99 1.84 20.71
CA ARG A 48 11.98 2.21 22.12
C ARG A 48 11.07 1.37 22.99
N TYR A 49 9.95 0.87 22.44
CA TYR A 49 8.93 0.17 23.19
C TYR A 49 8.86 -1.32 22.80
N SER A 50 8.34 -2.15 23.68
CA SER A 50 8.02 -3.55 23.37
C SER A 50 7.06 -3.66 22.21
N ARG A 51 7.44 -4.44 21.19
CA ARG A 51 6.65 -4.62 19.95
C ARG A 51 5.24 -5.13 20.23
N LYS A 52 5.11 -6.05 21.21
CA LYS A 52 3.79 -6.51 21.68
C LYS A 52 2.96 -5.37 22.26
N LYS A 53 3.54 -4.51 23.12
CA LYS A 53 2.83 -3.35 23.69
C LYS A 53 2.38 -2.40 22.61
N ILE A 54 3.22 -2.12 21.60
CA ILE A 54 2.84 -1.27 20.45
C ILE A 54 1.63 -1.87 19.75
N PHE A 55 1.64 -3.18 19.42
CA PHE A 55 0.48 -3.82 18.81
C PHE A 55 -0.80 -3.70 19.64
N LEU A 56 -0.71 -3.93 20.94
CA LEU A 56 -1.87 -3.81 21.83
C LEU A 56 -2.42 -2.38 21.84
N VAL A 57 -1.55 -1.37 21.95
CA VAL A 57 -1.95 0.05 21.97
C VAL A 57 -2.59 0.46 20.63
N ILE A 58 -2.00 0.13 19.49
CA ILE A 58 -2.58 0.50 18.18
C ILE A 58 -3.90 -0.23 17.90
N ASN A 59 -4.05 -1.49 18.36
CA ASN A 59 -5.32 -2.22 18.21
C ASN A 59 -6.41 -1.61 19.11
N ILE A 60 -6.09 -1.22 20.34
CA ILE A 60 -7.05 -0.53 21.22
C ILE A 60 -7.44 0.83 20.63
N ALA A 61 -6.47 1.63 20.19
CA ALA A 61 -6.74 2.93 19.58
C ALA A 61 -7.62 2.80 18.32
N GLY A 62 -7.31 1.84 17.44
CA GLY A 62 -8.13 1.53 16.27
C GLY A 62 -9.53 1.08 16.62
N LEU A 63 -9.68 0.18 17.59
CA LEU A 63 -10.97 -0.30 18.08
C LEU A 63 -11.84 0.86 18.61
N PHE A 64 -11.33 1.68 19.53
CA PHE A 64 -12.10 2.79 20.11
C PHE A 64 -12.51 3.80 19.04
N MET A 65 -11.60 4.15 18.13
CA MET A 65 -11.87 5.09 17.06
C MET A 65 -12.99 4.59 16.14
N LEU A 66 -12.83 3.37 15.63
CA LEU A 66 -13.81 2.78 14.71
C LEU A 66 -15.15 2.49 15.38
N ALA A 67 -15.14 1.98 16.61
CA ALA A 67 -16.37 1.72 17.35
C ALA A 67 -17.14 3.01 17.66
N SER A 68 -16.46 4.07 18.12
CA SER A 68 -17.09 5.36 18.41
C SER A 68 -17.73 5.98 17.17
N VAL A 69 -16.99 5.98 16.04
CA VAL A 69 -17.51 6.52 14.78
C VAL A 69 -18.63 5.67 14.23
N SER A 70 -18.52 4.34 14.31
CA SER A 70 -19.58 3.41 13.89
C SER A 70 -20.87 3.60 14.70
N ILE A 71 -20.76 3.66 16.04
CA ILE A 71 -21.91 3.93 16.94
C ILE A 71 -22.59 5.25 16.58
N SER A 72 -21.80 6.31 16.36
CA SER A 72 -22.35 7.60 15.89
C SER A 72 -23.14 7.44 14.58
N GLY A 73 -22.65 6.62 13.65
CA GLY A 73 -23.34 6.33 12.40
C GLY A 73 -24.64 5.55 12.57
N PHE A 74 -24.67 4.59 13.48
CA PHE A 74 -25.91 3.85 13.81
C PHE A 74 -26.96 4.74 14.48
N VAL A 75 -26.54 5.62 15.37
CA VAL A 75 -27.46 6.55 16.06
C VAL A 75 -28.04 7.59 15.10
N ASN A 76 -27.21 8.17 14.24
CA ASN A 76 -27.62 9.27 13.36
C ASN A 76 -28.09 8.81 11.96
N GLY A 77 -27.97 7.52 11.65
CA GLY A 77 -28.30 6.95 10.33
C GLY A 77 -27.34 7.31 9.20
N SER A 78 -26.37 8.21 9.45
CA SER A 78 -25.33 8.67 8.50
C SER A 78 -24.10 9.15 9.25
N LEU A 79 -22.98 9.30 8.52
CA LEU A 79 -21.74 9.87 9.07
C LEU A 79 -21.40 11.17 8.34
N PRO A 80 -21.00 12.22 9.05
CA PRO A 80 -20.40 13.39 8.45
C PRO A 80 -19.02 13.05 7.88
N TRP A 81 -18.69 13.65 6.74
CA TRP A 81 -17.46 13.36 6.00
C TRP A 81 -16.16 13.49 6.82
N TYR A 82 -16.11 14.44 7.75
CA TYR A 82 -14.92 14.66 8.58
C TYR A 82 -14.62 13.49 9.54
N LEU A 83 -15.64 12.78 10.03
CA LEU A 83 -15.43 11.58 10.84
C LEU A 83 -14.87 10.42 9.97
N VAL A 84 -15.33 10.29 8.74
CA VAL A 84 -14.79 9.30 7.79
C VAL A 84 -13.34 9.63 7.41
N ALA A 85 -13.04 10.92 7.18
CA ALA A 85 -11.66 11.38 6.95
C ALA A 85 -10.76 11.16 8.18
N LEU A 86 -11.29 11.34 9.38
CA LEU A 86 -10.57 11.09 10.63
C LEU A 86 -10.21 9.59 10.78
N VAL A 87 -11.17 8.70 10.47
CA VAL A 87 -10.91 7.24 10.43
C VAL A 87 -9.82 6.92 9.40
N PHE A 88 -9.87 7.53 8.21
CA PHE A 88 -8.84 7.35 7.19
C PHE A 88 -7.45 7.77 7.69
N GLY A 89 -7.35 8.95 8.33
CA GLY A 89 -6.11 9.44 8.92
C GLY A 89 -5.56 8.49 9.99
N ASN A 90 -6.41 8.06 10.91
CA ASN A 90 -6.03 7.09 11.94
C ASN A 90 -5.53 5.77 11.34
N THR A 91 -6.23 5.26 10.34
CA THR A 91 -5.84 4.03 9.62
C THR A 91 -4.46 4.17 8.97
N MET A 92 -4.20 5.31 8.33
CA MET A 92 -2.89 5.61 7.72
C MET A 92 -1.77 5.72 8.78
N PHE A 93 -2.04 6.33 9.93
CA PHE A 93 -1.05 6.40 11.01
C PHE A 93 -0.76 5.04 11.63
N ILE A 94 -1.79 4.23 11.86
CA ILE A 94 -1.61 2.85 12.34
C ILE A 94 -0.81 2.04 11.31
N TYR A 95 -1.09 2.16 10.02
CA TYR A 95 -0.37 1.47 8.95
C TYR A 95 1.14 1.74 8.98
N ASN A 96 1.53 3.00 9.18
CA ASN A 96 2.94 3.41 9.23
C ASN A 96 3.71 2.82 10.44
N ILE A 97 3.02 2.46 11.52
CA ILE A 97 3.63 1.78 12.68
C ILE A 97 3.53 0.26 12.53
N HIS A 98 2.42 -0.24 12.01
CA HIS A 98 2.08 -1.66 11.98
C HIS A 98 3.16 -2.48 11.27
N PHE A 99 3.53 -2.12 10.05
CA PHE A 99 4.45 -2.92 9.25
C PHE A 99 5.88 -2.96 9.82
N PRO A 100 6.53 -1.83 10.18
CA PRO A 100 7.83 -1.89 10.83
C PRO A 100 7.80 -2.71 12.12
N ASN A 101 6.73 -2.58 12.92
CA ASN A 101 6.56 -3.33 14.17
C ASN A 101 6.33 -4.82 13.90
N LEU A 102 5.59 -5.19 12.84
CA LEU A 102 5.33 -6.58 12.46
C LEU A 102 6.61 -7.32 12.12
N TYR A 103 7.45 -6.75 11.26
CA TYR A 103 8.72 -7.35 10.89
C TYR A 103 9.68 -7.44 12.09
N ALA A 104 9.75 -6.40 12.91
CA ALA A 104 10.58 -6.39 14.10
C ALA A 104 10.09 -7.42 15.14
N PHE A 105 8.78 -7.56 15.32
CA PHE A 105 8.20 -8.55 16.23
C PHE A 105 8.42 -9.98 15.73
N ALA A 106 8.26 -10.23 14.45
CA ALA A 106 8.54 -11.52 13.85
C ALA A 106 10.00 -11.95 14.04
N GLN A 107 10.95 -11.01 13.88
CA GLN A 107 12.37 -11.27 14.16
C GLN A 107 12.66 -11.57 15.64
N GLU A 108 11.90 -10.97 16.55
CA GLU A 108 12.05 -11.17 17.99
C GLU A 108 11.64 -12.56 18.44
N ILE A 109 10.56 -13.11 17.87
CA ILE A 109 9.98 -14.39 18.27
C ILE A 109 10.46 -15.59 17.43
N THR A 110 11.34 -15.36 16.44
CA THR A 110 11.76 -16.38 15.47
C THR A 110 13.27 -16.62 15.57
N PRO A 111 13.75 -17.88 15.56
CA PRO A 111 15.16 -18.20 15.41
C PRO A 111 15.73 -17.69 14.07
N ARG A 112 17.00 -17.31 14.05
CA ARG A 112 17.68 -16.71 12.89
C ARG A 112 17.58 -17.57 11.62
N GLU A 113 17.70 -18.88 11.77
CA GLU A 113 17.63 -19.88 10.68
C GLU A 113 16.27 -19.86 9.97
N SER A 114 15.23 -19.40 10.66
CA SER A 114 13.85 -19.37 10.14
C SER A 114 13.41 -17.99 9.64
N TYR A 115 14.26 -16.96 9.70
CA TYR A 115 13.87 -15.58 9.29
C TYR A 115 13.37 -15.49 7.87
N SER A 116 14.06 -16.12 6.92
CA SER A 116 13.64 -16.10 5.50
C SER A 116 12.26 -16.71 5.32
N ARG A 117 12.00 -17.86 5.97
CA ARG A 117 10.70 -18.54 5.91
C ARG A 117 9.58 -17.69 6.50
N VAL A 118 9.80 -17.10 7.68
CA VAL A 118 8.80 -16.26 8.35
C VAL A 118 8.53 -14.99 7.56
N THR A 119 9.55 -14.32 7.03
CA THR A 119 9.38 -13.14 6.18
C THR A 119 8.57 -13.47 4.92
N SER A 120 8.86 -14.60 4.26
CA SER A 120 8.09 -15.08 3.11
C SER A 120 6.63 -15.35 3.48
N LEU A 121 6.36 -15.99 4.61
CA LEU A 121 5.01 -16.24 5.10
C LEU A 121 4.25 -14.95 5.41
N LEU A 122 4.90 -13.94 5.99
CA LEU A 122 4.30 -12.63 6.24
C LEU A 122 3.92 -11.92 4.93
N GLU A 123 4.76 -12.01 3.90
CA GLU A 123 4.45 -11.45 2.58
C GLU A 123 3.26 -12.16 1.94
N VAL A 124 3.25 -13.50 1.92
CA VAL A 124 2.13 -14.29 1.40
C VAL A 124 0.84 -13.98 2.17
N GLN A 125 0.91 -13.98 3.51
CA GLN A 125 -0.22 -13.64 4.38
C GLN A 125 -0.73 -12.22 4.09
N GLY A 126 0.18 -11.26 3.90
CA GLY A 126 -0.17 -9.88 3.54
C GLY A 126 -0.97 -9.84 2.23
N GLN A 127 -0.48 -10.46 1.16
CA GLN A 127 -1.16 -10.48 -0.14
C GLN A 127 -2.51 -11.21 -0.08
N LEU A 128 -2.59 -12.35 0.59
CA LEU A 128 -3.86 -13.06 0.80
C LEU A 128 -4.87 -12.21 1.58
N THR A 129 -4.41 -11.51 2.62
CA THR A 129 -5.26 -10.62 3.42
C THR A 129 -5.81 -9.48 2.58
N PHE A 130 -4.99 -8.87 1.72
CA PHE A 130 -5.45 -7.82 0.80
C PHE A 130 -6.45 -8.37 -0.22
N ALA A 131 -6.19 -9.54 -0.81
CA ALA A 131 -7.11 -10.17 -1.76
C ALA A 131 -8.48 -10.47 -1.11
N ILE A 132 -8.49 -11.04 0.10
CA ILE A 132 -9.73 -11.33 0.85
C ILE A 132 -10.43 -10.03 1.24
N ALA A 133 -9.70 -9.01 1.68
CA ALA A 133 -10.28 -7.71 2.02
C ALA A 133 -10.93 -7.05 0.79
N GLY A 134 -10.30 -7.16 -0.39
CA GLY A 134 -10.86 -6.70 -1.66
C GLY A 134 -12.17 -7.43 -2.01
N GLY A 135 -12.19 -8.77 -1.88
CA GLY A 135 -13.39 -9.57 -2.10
C GLY A 135 -14.53 -9.23 -1.13
N LEU A 136 -14.22 -9.09 0.16
CA LEU A 136 -15.19 -8.66 1.17
C LEU A 136 -15.71 -7.24 0.91
N ALA A 137 -14.82 -6.31 0.58
CA ALA A 137 -15.20 -4.94 0.23
C ALA A 137 -16.14 -4.92 -1.00
N ALA A 138 -15.88 -5.76 -2.03
CA ALA A 138 -16.77 -5.90 -3.18
C ALA A 138 -18.19 -6.32 -2.77
N ILE A 139 -18.28 -7.34 -1.91
CA ILE A 139 -19.56 -7.84 -1.40
C ILE A 139 -20.28 -6.76 -0.56
N LEU A 140 -19.56 -6.11 0.34
CA LEU A 140 -20.15 -5.12 1.23
C LEU A 140 -20.57 -3.84 0.50
N LEU A 141 -19.76 -3.36 -0.46
CA LEU A 141 -20.03 -2.10 -1.18
C LEU A 141 -21.11 -2.25 -2.25
N LYS A 142 -21.18 -3.40 -2.93
CA LYS A 142 -22.14 -3.65 -4.01
C LYS A 142 -23.41 -4.33 -3.51
N GLY A 143 -23.30 -5.09 -2.44
CA GLY A 143 -24.31 -6.10 -2.08
C GLY A 143 -24.24 -7.32 -3.02
N VAL A 144 -25.07 -8.31 -2.74
CA VAL A 144 -25.22 -9.52 -3.55
C VAL A 144 -26.70 -9.76 -3.75
N ASN A 145 -27.14 -9.79 -5.01
CA ASN A 145 -28.50 -10.16 -5.36
C ASN A 145 -28.65 -11.68 -5.30
N SER A 146 -29.85 -12.16 -4.96
CA SER A 146 -30.18 -13.60 -5.02
C SER A 146 -29.97 -14.21 -6.41
N HIS A 147 -30.12 -13.41 -7.47
CA HIS A 147 -29.83 -13.79 -8.84
C HIS A 147 -28.54 -13.11 -9.30
N PHE A 148 -27.49 -13.89 -9.49
CA PHE A 148 -26.17 -13.40 -9.91
C PHE A 148 -25.77 -14.05 -11.23
N HIS A 149 -25.64 -13.22 -12.28
CA HIS A 149 -25.18 -13.67 -13.59
C HIS A 149 -23.68 -13.43 -13.73
N PHE A 150 -22.89 -14.48 -13.93
CA PHE A 150 -21.45 -14.39 -14.12
C PHE A 150 -20.99 -15.35 -15.23
N ALA A 151 -20.26 -14.81 -16.20
CA ALA A 151 -19.68 -15.57 -17.31
C ALA A 151 -20.70 -16.46 -18.08
N GLY A 152 -21.94 -16.01 -18.22
CA GLY A 152 -22.99 -16.77 -18.93
C GLY A 152 -23.72 -17.79 -18.06
N ILE A 153 -23.43 -17.87 -16.77
CA ILE A 153 -24.05 -18.80 -15.82
C ILE A 153 -24.86 -17.99 -14.79
N ASP A 154 -26.12 -18.41 -14.59
CA ASP A 154 -26.97 -17.85 -13.56
C ASP A 154 -26.81 -18.61 -12.25
N PHE A 155 -26.38 -17.93 -11.22
CA PHE A 155 -26.28 -18.45 -9.87
C PHE A 155 -27.45 -17.93 -9.03
N ASN A 156 -28.22 -18.84 -8.46
CA ASN A 156 -29.27 -18.51 -7.50
C ASN A 156 -28.73 -18.73 -6.09
N LEU A 157 -28.50 -17.63 -5.38
CA LEU A 157 -28.09 -17.66 -3.98
C LEU A 157 -29.35 -17.69 -3.07
N PRO A 158 -29.34 -18.43 -1.97
CA PRO A 158 -30.49 -18.50 -1.04
C PRO A 158 -30.60 -17.22 -0.19
N PHE A 159 -29.74 -16.24 -0.38
CA PHE A 159 -29.73 -14.99 0.38
C PHE A 159 -29.36 -13.80 -0.54
N SER A 160 -29.78 -12.61 -0.14
CA SER A 160 -29.35 -11.34 -0.70
C SER A 160 -28.68 -10.51 0.37
N ILE A 161 -27.59 -9.82 0.00
CA ILE A 161 -26.89 -8.86 0.88
C ILE A 161 -27.07 -7.48 0.26
N ARG A 162 -27.72 -6.57 1.00
CA ARG A 162 -27.79 -5.17 0.55
C ARG A 162 -26.42 -4.49 0.61
N PRO A 163 -26.18 -3.43 -0.17
CA PRO A 163 -25.02 -2.57 0.03
C PRO A 163 -24.97 -2.03 1.46
N TRP A 164 -23.80 -2.14 2.07
CA TRP A 164 -23.59 -1.67 3.44
C TRP A 164 -23.25 -0.19 3.46
N LYS A 165 -23.72 0.49 4.50
CA LYS A 165 -23.32 1.85 4.79
C LYS A 165 -21.92 1.89 5.41
N ILE A 166 -21.19 2.99 5.25
CA ILE A 166 -19.79 3.10 5.69
C ILE A 166 -19.61 2.81 7.20
N TYR A 167 -20.55 3.20 8.04
CA TYR A 167 -20.49 2.93 9.49
C TYR A 167 -20.69 1.47 9.85
N GLU A 168 -21.41 0.69 9.02
CA GLU A 168 -21.55 -0.77 9.19
C GLU A 168 -20.23 -1.47 8.87
N ILE A 169 -19.52 -0.99 7.84
CA ILE A 169 -18.18 -1.47 7.48
C ILE A 169 -17.19 -1.17 8.62
N PHE A 170 -17.28 0.01 9.23
CA PHE A 170 -16.45 0.37 10.39
C PHE A 170 -16.73 -0.51 11.61
N ALA A 171 -17.96 -0.99 11.80
CA ALA A 171 -18.29 -1.94 12.87
C ALA A 171 -17.57 -3.29 12.68
N VAL A 172 -17.53 -3.79 11.44
CA VAL A 172 -16.79 -5.02 11.11
C VAL A 172 -15.29 -4.82 11.34
N ASP A 173 -14.73 -3.71 10.90
CA ASP A 173 -13.33 -3.40 11.13
C ASP A 173 -13.02 -3.29 12.64
N ALA A 174 -13.87 -2.64 13.42
CA ALA A 174 -13.72 -2.56 14.87
C ALA A 174 -13.68 -3.96 15.52
N SER A 175 -14.56 -4.87 15.07
CA SER A 175 -14.57 -6.26 15.57
C SER A 175 -13.26 -6.99 15.26
N THR A 176 -12.66 -6.75 14.09
CA THR A 176 -11.38 -7.38 13.75
C THR A 176 -10.20 -6.83 14.57
N TYR A 177 -10.24 -5.54 14.96
CA TYR A 177 -9.26 -4.98 15.91
C TYR A 177 -9.38 -5.62 17.30
N LEU A 178 -10.61 -5.88 17.76
CA LEU A 178 -10.86 -6.59 19.02
C LEU A 178 -10.31 -8.02 18.98
N ILE A 179 -10.56 -8.75 17.90
CA ILE A 179 -10.05 -10.11 17.70
C ILE A 179 -8.52 -10.10 17.66
N ALA A 180 -7.92 -9.17 16.91
CA ALA A 180 -6.47 -9.02 16.83
C ALA A 180 -5.87 -8.70 18.20
N PHE A 181 -6.48 -7.81 18.98
CA PHE A 181 -6.07 -7.52 20.34
C PHE A 181 -6.08 -8.78 21.23
N ALA A 182 -7.18 -9.55 21.22
CA ALA A 182 -7.32 -10.77 22.00
C ALA A 182 -6.27 -11.85 21.64
N ILE A 183 -5.99 -12.02 20.34
CA ILE A 183 -4.96 -12.95 19.86
C ILE A 183 -3.57 -12.50 20.31
N ILE A 184 -3.22 -11.22 20.07
CA ILE A 184 -1.89 -10.68 20.41
C ILE A 184 -1.68 -10.69 21.93
N TYR A 185 -2.71 -10.41 22.70
CA TYR A 185 -2.63 -10.48 24.18
C TYR A 185 -2.20 -11.86 24.68
N ARG A 186 -2.68 -12.93 24.05
CA ARG A 186 -2.34 -14.32 24.40
C ARG A 186 -0.95 -14.78 23.94
N ILE A 187 -0.31 -14.09 23.00
CA ILE A 187 1.04 -14.45 22.54
C ILE A 187 2.03 -14.22 23.68
N SER A 188 2.74 -15.26 24.10
CA SER A 188 3.86 -15.12 25.04
C SER A 188 5.02 -14.41 24.35
N SER A 189 5.40 -13.22 24.81
CA SER A 189 6.58 -12.53 24.35
C SER A 189 7.68 -12.68 25.39
N LEU A 190 8.85 -13.15 24.96
CA LEU A 190 10.04 -13.10 25.80
C LEU A 190 10.37 -11.62 26.10
N PRO A 191 10.73 -11.27 27.35
CA PRO A 191 11.19 -9.94 27.64
C PRO A 191 12.44 -9.67 26.80
N VAL A 192 12.36 -8.70 25.89
CA VAL A 192 13.53 -8.24 25.15
C VAL A 192 14.51 -7.71 26.18
N GLN A 193 15.63 -8.40 26.35
CA GLN A 193 16.78 -7.77 26.96
C GLN A 193 17.06 -6.49 26.18
N ALA A 194 17.09 -5.36 26.87
CA ALA A 194 17.37 -4.05 26.28
C ALA A 194 18.76 -4.13 25.61
N LYS A 195 18.75 -4.55 24.34
CA LYS A 195 19.94 -4.60 23.52
C LYS A 195 20.37 -3.15 23.38
N ASN A 196 21.61 -2.84 23.70
CA ASN A 196 22.22 -1.51 23.64
C ASN A 196 21.64 -0.70 22.47
N MET A 197 20.59 0.08 22.79
CA MET A 197 19.87 0.84 21.81
C MET A 197 20.79 1.97 21.36
N ASN A 198 21.15 1.97 20.10
CA ASN A 198 21.89 3.07 19.49
C ASN A 198 21.00 4.31 19.63
N THR A 199 21.20 5.09 20.68
CA THR A 199 20.46 6.30 21.06
C THR A 199 20.81 7.48 20.16
N SER A 200 21.44 7.23 18.99
CA SER A 200 21.70 8.29 18.02
C SER A 200 20.39 8.97 17.62
N GLY A 201 20.31 10.26 17.84
CA GLY A 201 19.12 11.05 17.55
C GLY A 201 18.69 10.92 16.09
N LEU A 202 17.39 11.08 15.81
CA LEU A 202 16.81 11.04 14.46
C LEU A 202 17.63 11.85 13.44
N LYS A 203 18.07 13.03 13.83
CA LYS A 203 18.90 13.95 13.00
C LYS A 203 20.23 13.31 12.57
N GLU A 204 20.87 12.56 13.45
CA GLU A 204 22.14 11.90 13.17
C GLU A 204 21.94 10.67 12.25
N ARG A 205 20.85 9.92 12.43
CA ARG A 205 20.47 8.81 11.56
C ARG A 205 20.23 9.28 10.13
N VAL A 206 19.44 10.34 9.96
CA VAL A 206 19.19 10.96 8.64
C VAL A 206 20.47 11.47 8.01
N LYS A 207 21.33 12.19 8.79
CA LYS A 207 22.61 12.69 8.30
C LYS A 207 23.54 11.59 7.82
N THR A 208 23.64 10.48 8.56
CA THR A 208 24.49 9.34 8.17
C THR A 208 23.98 8.65 6.91
N GLY A 209 22.68 8.40 6.82
CA GLY A 209 22.06 7.80 5.60
C GLY A 209 22.24 8.69 4.38
N PHE A 210 22.03 10.00 4.52
CA PHE A 210 22.22 10.96 3.44
C PHE A 210 23.68 11.08 3.00
N SER A 211 24.62 11.10 3.94
CA SER A 211 26.07 11.14 3.65
C SER A 211 26.49 9.89 2.86
N PHE A 212 26.00 8.70 3.24
CA PHE A 212 26.27 7.47 2.51
C PHE A 212 25.73 7.55 1.08
N LEU A 213 24.46 7.90 0.89
CA LEU A 213 23.82 7.99 -0.42
C LEU A 213 24.44 9.06 -1.32
N ARG A 214 24.90 10.19 -0.76
CA ARG A 214 25.60 11.22 -1.49
C ARG A 214 26.93 10.72 -2.06
N ARG A 215 27.64 9.85 -1.33
CA ARG A 215 28.90 9.23 -1.79
C ARG A 215 28.63 8.14 -2.85
N HIS A 216 27.50 7.42 -2.75
CA HIS A 216 27.12 6.32 -3.63
C HIS A 216 25.97 6.72 -4.56
N ARG A 217 26.22 7.67 -5.46
CA ARG A 217 25.20 8.25 -6.37
C ARG A 217 24.43 7.22 -7.18
N LEU A 218 25.05 6.13 -7.62
CA LEU A 218 24.38 5.07 -8.38
C LEU A 218 23.31 4.36 -7.53
N ILE A 219 23.61 4.06 -6.25
CA ILE A 219 22.67 3.49 -5.30
C ILE A 219 21.52 4.47 -5.03
N PHE A 220 21.82 5.76 -4.91
CA PHE A 220 20.81 6.80 -4.73
C PHE A 220 19.85 6.89 -5.92
N ILE A 221 20.38 6.89 -7.15
CA ILE A 221 19.56 6.91 -8.38
C ILE A 221 18.72 5.63 -8.47
N PHE A 222 19.34 4.46 -8.29
CA PHE A 222 18.64 3.18 -8.33
C PHE A 222 17.53 3.11 -7.28
N GLY A 223 17.83 3.47 -6.03
CA GLY A 223 16.89 3.40 -4.93
C GLY A 223 15.64 4.26 -5.12
N ASN A 224 15.78 5.45 -5.72
CA ASN A 224 14.64 6.33 -6.01
C ASN A 224 13.91 5.94 -7.30
N ALA A 225 14.61 5.70 -8.40
CA ALA A 225 13.99 5.37 -9.67
C ALA A 225 13.20 4.04 -9.61
N SER A 226 13.70 3.05 -8.88
CA SER A 226 12.99 1.78 -8.66
C SER A 226 11.76 1.88 -7.76
N LEU A 227 11.55 3.01 -7.07
CA LEU A 227 10.32 3.31 -6.31
C LEU A 227 9.23 4.01 -7.14
N ALA A 228 9.49 4.36 -8.40
CA ALA A 228 8.52 5.08 -9.24
C ALA A 228 7.19 4.32 -9.35
N VAL A 229 7.24 3.01 -9.62
CA VAL A 229 6.02 2.18 -9.72
C VAL A 229 5.29 2.09 -8.38
N PHE A 230 6.00 1.95 -7.26
CA PHE A 230 5.38 1.94 -5.93
C PHE A 230 4.68 3.26 -5.61
N LEU A 231 5.28 4.39 -5.97
CA LEU A 231 4.69 5.72 -5.84
C LEU A 231 3.35 5.83 -6.59
N THR A 232 3.33 5.37 -7.85
CA THR A 232 2.12 5.43 -8.67
C THR A 232 1.02 4.52 -8.16
N ILE A 233 1.36 3.32 -7.70
CA ILE A 233 0.39 2.33 -7.22
C ILE A 233 -0.36 2.80 -5.98
N ILE A 234 0.34 3.37 -4.99
CA ILE A 234 -0.33 3.87 -3.78
C ILE A 234 -1.28 5.01 -4.13
N THR A 235 -0.86 5.92 -5.01
CA THR A 235 -1.71 7.03 -5.46
C THR A 235 -2.87 6.54 -6.31
N PHE A 236 -2.62 5.58 -7.22
CA PHE A 236 -3.64 4.97 -8.05
C PHE A 236 -4.71 4.27 -7.21
N GLY A 237 -4.35 3.29 -6.39
CA GLY A 237 -5.30 2.48 -5.63
C GLY A 237 -6.13 3.29 -4.64
N THR A 238 -5.53 4.32 -4.00
CA THR A 238 -6.22 5.10 -2.97
C THR A 238 -7.05 6.25 -3.55
N TYR A 239 -6.62 6.86 -4.68
CA TYR A 239 -7.23 8.09 -5.17
C TYR A 239 -7.74 7.98 -6.63
N VAL A 240 -6.89 7.57 -7.56
CA VAL A 240 -7.24 7.60 -8.99
C VAL A 240 -8.22 6.50 -9.36
N GLN A 241 -8.03 5.30 -8.84
CA GLN A 241 -8.83 4.12 -9.19
C GLN A 241 -10.31 4.25 -8.82
N PRO A 242 -10.71 4.70 -7.61
CA PRO A 242 -12.12 4.88 -7.30
C PRO A 242 -12.78 5.93 -8.21
N VAL A 243 -12.10 7.05 -8.48
CA VAL A 243 -12.60 8.08 -9.42
C VAL A 243 -12.70 7.51 -10.85
N TYR A 244 -11.70 6.77 -11.30
CA TYR A 244 -11.70 6.13 -12.63
C TYR A 244 -12.86 5.14 -12.79
N VAL A 245 -13.12 4.31 -11.78
CA VAL A 245 -14.23 3.32 -11.83
C VAL A 245 -15.59 3.99 -11.82
N ASP A 246 -15.77 5.03 -11.02
CA ASP A 246 -17.05 5.76 -10.92
C ASP A 246 -17.29 6.69 -12.12
N ALA A 247 -16.36 7.61 -12.38
CA ALA A 247 -16.55 8.70 -13.35
C ALA A 247 -16.26 8.31 -14.81
N PHE A 248 -15.37 7.33 -15.05
CA PHE A 248 -14.99 6.94 -16.41
C PHE A 248 -15.58 5.59 -16.85
N LEU A 249 -15.48 4.56 -15.98
CA LEU A 249 -16.06 3.25 -16.29
C LEU A 249 -17.58 3.21 -16.03
N HIS A 250 -18.14 4.15 -15.29
CA HIS A 250 -19.53 4.18 -14.83
C HIS A 250 -19.94 2.86 -14.15
N ARG A 251 -19.11 2.41 -13.20
CA ARG A 251 -19.27 1.13 -12.51
C ARG A 251 -19.31 1.31 -10.99
N GLY A 252 -19.92 0.34 -10.32
CA GLY A 252 -20.10 0.36 -8.86
C GLY A 252 -18.86 -0.11 -8.07
N GLY A 253 -18.92 0.05 -6.74
CA GLY A 253 -17.87 -0.30 -5.80
C GLY A 253 -17.38 -1.73 -5.87
N GLY A 254 -18.23 -2.67 -6.32
CA GLY A 254 -17.81 -4.05 -6.58
C GLY A 254 -16.72 -4.14 -7.66
N THR A 255 -16.82 -3.36 -8.74
CA THR A 255 -15.78 -3.30 -9.78
C THR A 255 -14.47 -2.74 -9.22
N TYR A 256 -14.53 -1.68 -8.41
CA TYR A 256 -13.37 -1.12 -7.74
C TYR A 256 -12.67 -2.18 -6.85
N ALA A 257 -13.42 -2.85 -5.98
CA ALA A 257 -12.87 -3.82 -5.06
C ALA A 257 -12.35 -5.10 -5.75
N ILE A 258 -13.01 -5.57 -6.83
CA ILE A 258 -12.51 -6.69 -7.66
C ILE A 258 -11.22 -6.27 -8.39
N GLY A 259 -11.09 -5.01 -8.80
CA GLY A 259 -9.85 -4.47 -9.36
C GLY A 259 -8.69 -4.59 -8.36
N ASP A 260 -8.90 -4.22 -7.10
CA ASP A 260 -7.90 -4.34 -6.04
C ASP A 260 -7.57 -5.81 -5.69
N MET A 261 -8.58 -6.67 -5.71
CA MET A 261 -8.39 -8.12 -5.57
C MET A 261 -7.54 -8.69 -6.72
N SER A 262 -7.80 -8.27 -7.97
CA SER A 262 -7.02 -8.67 -9.15
C SER A 262 -5.56 -8.23 -9.02
N PHE A 263 -5.31 -7.01 -8.55
CA PHE A 263 -3.96 -6.52 -8.22
C PHE A 263 -3.26 -7.43 -7.20
N SER A 264 -3.96 -7.79 -6.12
CA SER A 264 -3.40 -8.63 -5.05
C SER A 264 -3.06 -10.05 -5.56
N ILE A 265 -3.89 -10.62 -6.42
CA ILE A 265 -3.64 -11.93 -7.06
C ILE A 265 -2.40 -11.85 -7.95
N GLY A 266 -2.27 -10.80 -8.76
CA GLY A 266 -1.08 -10.55 -9.58
C GLY A 266 0.20 -10.43 -8.75
N ALA A 267 0.14 -9.67 -7.66
CA ALA A 267 1.26 -9.50 -6.73
C ALA A 267 1.66 -10.82 -6.05
N LEU A 268 0.68 -11.64 -5.66
CA LEU A 268 0.91 -12.96 -5.08
C LEU A 268 1.62 -13.89 -6.07
N MET A 269 1.12 -13.98 -7.31
CA MET A 269 1.73 -14.81 -8.36
C MET A 269 3.15 -14.39 -8.67
N ALA A 270 3.41 -13.08 -8.77
CA ALA A 270 4.76 -12.56 -9.00
C ALA A 270 5.71 -12.90 -7.84
N GLY A 271 5.22 -12.93 -6.60
CA GLY A 271 6.00 -13.36 -5.44
C GLY A 271 6.64 -14.74 -5.63
N PHE A 272 5.91 -15.68 -6.23
CA PHE A 272 6.40 -17.03 -6.50
C PHE A 272 7.24 -17.12 -7.78
N LEU A 273 6.96 -16.31 -8.79
CA LEU A 273 7.58 -16.43 -10.12
C LEU A 273 8.84 -15.59 -10.27
N THR A 274 8.97 -14.46 -9.54
CA THR A 274 10.05 -13.50 -9.74
C THR A 274 11.44 -14.12 -9.64
N THR A 275 11.69 -14.94 -8.64
CA THR A 275 13.00 -15.60 -8.43
C THR A 275 13.32 -16.63 -9.52
N ARG A 276 12.30 -17.23 -10.12
CA ARG A 276 12.45 -18.20 -11.21
C ARG A 276 12.68 -17.53 -12.56
N VAL A 277 12.02 -16.40 -12.81
CA VAL A 277 12.05 -15.67 -14.09
C VAL A 277 13.24 -14.72 -14.16
N PHE A 278 13.50 -13.99 -13.08
CA PHE A 278 14.57 -13.01 -12.98
C PHE A 278 15.63 -13.52 -12.00
N GLY A 279 16.70 -14.12 -12.49
CA GLY A 279 17.85 -14.41 -11.64
C GLY A 279 18.53 -13.12 -11.14
N GLU A 280 19.37 -13.21 -10.11
CA GLU A 280 20.05 -12.06 -9.47
C GLU A 280 20.79 -11.15 -10.46
N LYS A 281 21.38 -11.71 -11.52
CA LYS A 281 22.13 -10.98 -12.55
C LYS A 281 21.26 -10.11 -13.47
N SER A 282 19.94 -10.31 -13.49
CA SER A 282 19.00 -9.60 -14.38
C SER A 282 18.09 -8.60 -13.67
N ALA A 283 18.28 -8.38 -12.35
CA ALA A 283 17.41 -7.54 -11.52
C ALA A 283 17.15 -6.15 -12.12
N ILE A 284 18.18 -5.45 -12.58
CA ILE A 284 18.05 -4.08 -13.13
C ILE A 284 17.26 -4.08 -14.44
N LYS A 285 17.53 -5.04 -15.35
CA LYS A 285 16.74 -5.20 -16.58
C LYS A 285 15.29 -5.52 -16.27
N GLY A 286 15.06 -6.41 -15.31
CA GLY A 286 13.73 -6.75 -14.84
C GLY A 286 12.96 -5.54 -14.34
N ILE A 287 13.58 -4.71 -13.50
CA ILE A 287 12.96 -3.48 -12.98
C ILE A 287 12.60 -2.51 -14.12
N ILE A 288 13.51 -2.30 -15.08
CA ILE A 288 13.24 -1.42 -16.23
C ILE A 288 12.06 -1.95 -17.06
N ALA A 289 12.09 -3.23 -17.44
CA ALA A 289 11.03 -3.84 -18.24
C ALA A 289 9.67 -3.80 -17.52
N LEU A 290 9.64 -4.19 -16.26
CA LEU A 290 8.40 -4.18 -15.45
C LEU A 290 7.85 -2.78 -15.22
N SER A 291 8.73 -1.76 -15.10
CA SER A 291 8.28 -0.35 -14.99
C SER A 291 7.65 0.12 -16.29
N LEU A 292 8.17 -0.27 -17.44
CA LEU A 292 7.59 0.04 -18.76
C LEU A 292 6.27 -0.71 -18.99
N ILE A 293 6.17 -1.97 -18.55
CA ILE A 293 4.92 -2.73 -18.58
C ILE A 293 3.85 -2.03 -17.71
N ALA A 294 4.19 -1.61 -16.50
CA ALA A 294 3.26 -0.88 -15.64
C ALA A 294 2.81 0.45 -16.28
N ALA A 295 3.74 1.20 -16.90
CA ALA A 295 3.41 2.40 -17.66
C ALA A 295 2.45 2.11 -18.82
N GLY A 296 2.71 1.05 -19.58
CA GLY A 296 1.84 0.59 -20.66
C GLY A 296 0.44 0.24 -20.18
N MET A 297 0.31 -0.40 -18.99
CA MET A 297 -1.00 -0.75 -18.41
C MET A 297 -1.80 0.49 -18.00
N TYR A 298 -1.16 1.52 -17.44
CA TYR A 298 -1.84 2.79 -17.15
C TYR A 298 -2.33 3.49 -18.42
N LEU A 299 -1.51 3.54 -19.49
CA LEU A 299 -1.94 4.09 -20.79
C LEU A 299 -3.05 3.25 -21.41
N PHE A 300 -2.96 1.94 -21.30
CA PHE A 300 -3.98 1.05 -21.80
C PHE A 300 -5.35 1.27 -21.13
N MET A 301 -5.35 1.46 -19.81
CA MET A 301 -6.55 1.84 -19.06
C MET A 301 -7.07 3.22 -19.48
N ALA A 302 -6.19 4.19 -19.77
CA ALA A 302 -6.60 5.52 -20.21
C ALA A 302 -7.30 5.51 -21.59
N LEU A 303 -6.98 4.52 -22.42
CA LEU A 303 -7.51 4.40 -23.79
C LEU A 303 -8.69 3.42 -23.92
N ASN A 304 -9.05 2.70 -22.84
CA ASN A 304 -10.01 1.61 -22.90
C ASN A 304 -10.94 1.60 -21.71
N SER A 305 -12.25 1.42 -21.97
CA SER A 305 -13.30 1.34 -20.94
C SER A 305 -13.79 -0.09 -20.65
N LEU A 306 -13.17 -1.11 -21.26
CA LEU A 306 -13.59 -2.50 -21.06
C LEU A 306 -13.22 -2.99 -19.65
N MET A 307 -14.21 -3.45 -18.91
CA MET A 307 -14.06 -3.91 -17.52
C MET A 307 -13.05 -5.07 -17.37
N LEU A 308 -13.05 -6.02 -18.34
CA LEU A 308 -12.11 -7.13 -18.31
C LEU A 308 -10.66 -6.67 -18.41
N LEU A 309 -10.41 -5.66 -19.25
CA LEU A 309 -9.09 -5.07 -19.43
C LEU A 309 -8.64 -4.28 -18.20
N PHE A 310 -9.56 -3.65 -17.49
CA PHE A 310 -9.29 -3.03 -16.20
C PHE A 310 -8.79 -4.04 -15.16
N PHE A 311 -9.44 -5.20 -15.04
CA PHE A 311 -9.00 -6.26 -14.13
C PHE A 311 -7.64 -6.84 -14.53
N PHE A 312 -7.43 -7.06 -15.83
CA PHE A 312 -6.16 -7.53 -16.36
C PHE A 312 -5.02 -6.54 -16.13
N ALA A 313 -5.27 -5.25 -16.34
CA ALA A 313 -4.28 -4.20 -16.08
C ALA A 313 -3.92 -4.14 -14.59
N ASN A 314 -4.91 -4.18 -13.68
CA ASN A 314 -4.65 -4.26 -12.24
C ASN A 314 -3.82 -5.49 -11.85
N PHE A 315 -4.16 -6.65 -12.39
CA PHE A 315 -3.39 -7.88 -12.18
C PHE A 315 -1.91 -7.71 -12.59
N LEU A 316 -1.65 -7.19 -13.79
CA LEU A 316 -0.28 -6.96 -14.26
C LEU A 316 0.45 -5.88 -13.46
N ILE A 317 -0.20 -4.78 -13.11
CA ILE A 317 0.39 -3.74 -12.27
C ILE A 317 0.78 -4.30 -10.90
N GLY A 318 -0.09 -5.14 -10.30
CA GLY A 318 0.21 -5.84 -9.06
C GLY A 318 1.43 -6.77 -9.18
N ALA A 319 1.48 -7.55 -10.26
CA ALA A 319 2.62 -8.42 -10.54
C ALA A 319 3.92 -7.62 -10.73
N CYS A 320 3.89 -6.53 -11.50
CA CYS A 320 5.04 -5.65 -11.69
C CYS A 320 5.54 -5.07 -10.36
N ASN A 321 4.63 -4.59 -9.51
CA ASN A 321 4.97 -4.03 -8.20
C ASN A 321 5.71 -5.03 -7.31
N ALA A 322 5.15 -6.22 -7.14
CA ALA A 322 5.74 -7.25 -6.29
C ALA A 322 7.12 -7.69 -6.83
N ALA A 323 7.22 -7.91 -8.14
CA ALA A 323 8.48 -8.32 -8.77
C ALA A 323 9.56 -7.24 -8.67
N ILE A 324 9.21 -5.96 -8.91
CA ILE A 324 10.14 -4.82 -8.74
C ILE A 324 10.59 -4.71 -7.29
N ARG A 325 9.67 -4.83 -6.32
CA ARG A 325 9.99 -4.76 -4.90
C ARG A 325 10.99 -5.83 -4.48
N ILE A 326 10.78 -7.08 -4.89
CA ILE A 326 11.69 -8.19 -4.58
C ILE A 326 13.09 -7.91 -5.16
N GLN A 327 13.17 -7.58 -6.44
CA GLN A 327 14.45 -7.32 -7.11
C GLN A 327 15.17 -6.10 -6.52
N ARG A 328 14.43 -5.04 -6.20
CA ARG A 328 14.96 -3.83 -5.57
C ARG A 328 15.56 -4.13 -4.19
N ILE A 329 14.83 -4.83 -3.33
CA ILE A 329 15.30 -5.17 -1.98
C ILE A 329 16.55 -6.05 -2.06
N THR A 330 16.54 -7.07 -2.89
CA THR A 330 17.70 -7.96 -3.13
C THR A 330 18.92 -7.14 -3.57
N TYR A 331 18.78 -6.28 -4.57
CA TYR A 331 19.88 -5.45 -5.03
C TYR A 331 20.44 -4.52 -3.94
N LEU A 332 19.57 -3.85 -3.18
CA LEU A 332 20.00 -2.95 -2.10
C LEU A 332 20.70 -3.70 -0.97
N PHE A 333 20.26 -4.92 -0.63
CA PHE A 333 20.92 -5.75 0.39
C PHE A 333 22.33 -6.16 0.00
N HIS A 334 22.59 -6.40 -1.28
CA HIS A 334 23.94 -6.72 -1.77
C HIS A 334 24.88 -5.50 -1.87
N HIS A 335 24.33 -4.27 -1.96
CA HIS A 335 25.14 -3.07 -2.23
C HIS A 335 25.15 -2.04 -1.09
N ILE A 336 24.39 -2.24 -0.02
CA ILE A 336 24.35 -1.35 1.14
C ILE A 336 24.72 -2.16 2.38
N PRO A 337 25.72 -1.75 3.16
CA PRO A 337 26.10 -2.41 4.42
C PRO A 337 24.92 -2.46 5.42
N ASN A 338 24.81 -3.58 6.14
CA ASN A 338 23.71 -3.81 7.09
C ASN A 338 23.52 -2.71 8.14
N HIS A 339 24.62 -2.06 8.59
CA HIS A 339 24.54 -1.00 9.59
C HIS A 339 24.02 0.34 9.03
N VAL A 340 23.92 0.49 7.69
CA VAL A 340 23.46 1.73 7.02
C VAL A 340 22.12 1.54 6.31
N ILE A 341 21.72 0.30 5.97
CA ILE A 341 20.58 0.02 5.09
C ILE A 341 19.27 0.60 5.64
N GLY A 342 19.02 0.52 6.94
CA GLY A 342 17.84 1.11 7.57
C GLY A 342 17.80 2.64 7.42
N ARG A 343 18.98 3.29 7.54
CA ARG A 343 19.13 4.75 7.39
C ARG A 343 18.93 5.19 5.93
N ALA A 344 19.46 4.42 4.97
CA ALA A 344 19.29 4.66 3.54
C ALA A 344 17.81 4.47 3.14
N ASN A 345 17.15 3.41 3.61
CA ASN A 345 15.73 3.17 3.34
C ASN A 345 14.83 4.28 3.90
N SER A 346 15.15 4.86 5.06
CA SER A 346 14.42 6.01 5.59
C SER A 346 14.49 7.22 4.67
N ILE A 347 15.64 7.47 4.04
CA ILE A 347 15.79 8.57 3.05
C ILE A 347 14.97 8.30 1.80
N PHE A 348 15.04 7.07 1.25
CA PHE A 348 14.19 6.70 0.11
C PHE A 348 12.70 6.83 0.43
N PHE A 349 12.29 6.44 1.64
CA PHE A 349 10.91 6.62 2.10
C PHE A 349 10.50 8.09 2.13
N VAL A 350 11.30 8.97 2.75
CA VAL A 350 11.03 10.42 2.82
C VAL A 350 10.89 11.02 1.43
N ILE A 351 11.82 10.71 0.53
CA ILE A 351 11.79 11.20 -0.86
C ILE A 351 10.52 10.69 -1.58
N ASN A 352 10.18 9.41 -1.42
CA ASN A 352 8.97 8.83 -2.00
C ASN A 352 7.69 9.52 -1.49
N VAL A 353 7.60 9.77 -0.18
CA VAL A 353 6.44 10.47 0.40
C VAL A 353 6.37 11.92 -0.09
N LEU A 354 7.49 12.63 -0.21
CA LEU A 354 7.52 13.99 -0.79
C LEU A 354 6.98 14.00 -2.23
N PHE A 355 7.47 13.12 -3.09
CA PHE A 355 6.94 12.99 -4.45
C PHE A 355 5.46 12.63 -4.47
N ARG A 356 5.01 11.77 -3.55
CA ARG A 356 3.60 11.39 -3.43
C ARG A 356 2.73 12.57 -3.00
N VAL A 357 3.17 13.38 -2.05
CA VAL A 357 2.47 14.61 -1.64
C VAL A 357 2.32 15.56 -2.84
N CYS A 358 3.40 15.80 -3.58
CA CYS A 358 3.34 16.64 -4.79
C CYS A 358 2.38 16.04 -5.84
N LEU A 359 2.45 14.73 -6.08
CA LEU A 359 1.58 14.05 -7.05
C LEU A 359 0.10 14.14 -6.64
N ILE A 360 -0.23 13.85 -5.39
CA ILE A 360 -1.61 13.96 -4.88
C ILE A 360 -2.08 15.41 -5.00
N GLY A 361 -1.23 16.40 -4.63
CA GLY A 361 -1.56 17.81 -4.76
C GLY A 361 -1.91 18.22 -6.20
N VAL A 362 -1.18 17.72 -7.18
CA VAL A 362 -1.50 17.94 -8.61
C VAL A 362 -2.82 17.26 -8.99
N LEU A 363 -3.01 16.00 -8.58
CA LEU A 363 -4.19 15.22 -8.95
C LEU A 363 -5.48 15.67 -8.25
N THR A 364 -5.38 16.46 -7.17
CA THR A 364 -6.55 17.08 -6.51
C THR A 364 -7.05 18.35 -7.20
N LEU A 365 -6.40 18.79 -8.27
CA LEU A 365 -6.90 19.93 -9.07
C LEU A 365 -8.20 19.55 -9.77
N PRO A 366 -9.15 20.48 -9.91
CA PRO A 366 -10.47 20.23 -10.52
C PRO A 366 -10.41 19.63 -11.93
N LEU A 367 -9.30 19.86 -12.64
CA LEU A 367 -9.05 19.32 -13.97
C LEU A 367 -9.19 17.79 -14.04
N PHE A 368 -8.83 17.07 -12.97
CA PHE A 368 -8.78 15.60 -12.96
C PHE A 368 -10.06 14.94 -12.45
N HIS A 369 -11.09 15.71 -12.07
CA HIS A 369 -12.31 15.18 -11.47
C HIS A 369 -13.50 15.11 -12.46
N ASN A 370 -13.40 15.81 -13.58
CA ASN A 370 -14.50 15.88 -14.54
C ASN A 370 -14.47 14.69 -15.51
N GLY A 371 -15.36 13.71 -15.32
CA GLY A 371 -15.68 12.68 -16.30
C GLY A 371 -14.46 12.01 -16.95
N THR A 372 -14.22 12.28 -18.22
CA THR A 372 -13.11 11.69 -18.99
C THR A 372 -11.72 12.20 -18.59
N ASN A 373 -11.60 13.32 -17.86
CA ASN A 373 -10.29 13.93 -17.58
C ASN A 373 -9.42 13.07 -16.61
N ILE A 374 -10.00 12.12 -15.93
CA ILE A 374 -9.23 11.15 -15.10
C ILE A 374 -8.20 10.36 -15.91
N ILE A 375 -8.37 10.25 -17.23
CA ILE A 375 -7.39 9.63 -18.13
C ILE A 375 -6.03 10.36 -18.10
N PHE A 376 -6.02 11.68 -17.89
CA PHE A 376 -4.77 12.43 -17.74
C PHE A 376 -4.03 12.07 -16.46
N ALA A 377 -4.75 11.73 -15.38
CA ALA A 377 -4.13 11.20 -14.18
C ALA A 377 -3.42 9.87 -14.48
N LEU A 378 -4.04 8.95 -15.23
CA LEU A 378 -3.40 7.70 -15.66
C LEU A 378 -2.17 7.96 -16.53
N ALA A 379 -2.24 8.95 -17.44
CA ALA A 379 -1.10 9.35 -18.28
C ALA A 379 0.07 9.88 -17.43
N ILE A 380 -0.19 10.65 -16.37
CA ILE A 380 0.83 11.12 -15.41
C ILE A 380 1.47 9.92 -14.69
N LEU A 381 0.67 8.95 -14.22
CA LEU A 381 1.20 7.75 -13.58
C LEU A 381 2.08 6.94 -14.54
N ALA A 382 1.66 6.79 -15.79
CA ALA A 382 2.45 6.15 -16.84
C ALA A 382 3.76 6.88 -17.09
N ALA A 383 3.73 8.22 -17.17
CA ALA A 383 4.94 9.05 -17.35
C ALA A 383 5.92 8.85 -16.18
N ILE A 384 5.45 8.82 -14.93
CA ILE A 384 6.30 8.58 -13.76
C ILE A 384 6.97 7.20 -13.83
N CYS A 385 6.23 6.14 -14.17
CA CYS A 385 6.81 4.80 -14.35
C CYS A 385 7.85 4.78 -15.48
N SER A 386 7.56 5.44 -16.61
CA SER A 386 8.47 5.56 -17.75
C SER A 386 9.73 6.34 -17.40
N ILE A 387 9.62 7.46 -16.69
CA ILE A 387 10.76 8.26 -16.20
C ILE A 387 11.64 7.40 -15.27
N GLY A 388 11.04 6.63 -14.36
CA GLY A 388 11.79 5.70 -13.51
C GLY A 388 12.62 4.69 -14.32
N ALA A 389 12.04 4.10 -15.35
CA ALA A 389 12.74 3.19 -16.26
C ALA A 389 13.85 3.90 -17.08
N LEU A 390 13.53 5.07 -17.65
CA LEU A 390 14.45 5.86 -18.48
C LEU A 390 15.67 6.37 -17.69
N VAL A 391 15.49 6.70 -16.41
CA VAL A 391 16.59 7.09 -15.51
C VAL A 391 17.53 5.91 -15.25
N LEU A 392 17.01 4.68 -15.17
CA LEU A 392 17.83 3.48 -14.94
C LEU A 392 18.54 2.99 -16.20
N LEU A 393 17.98 3.22 -17.38
CA LEU A 393 18.48 2.68 -18.65
C LEU A 393 19.94 3.07 -18.92
N PRO A 394 20.37 4.35 -18.88
CA PRO A 394 21.77 4.73 -19.11
C PRO A 394 22.72 4.25 -18.00
N GLN A 395 22.21 4.01 -16.80
CA GLN A 395 23.00 3.54 -15.67
C GLN A 395 23.13 2.01 -15.60
N TYR A 396 22.43 1.28 -16.48
CA TYR A 396 22.34 -0.19 -16.44
C TYR A 396 23.72 -0.87 -16.38
N LYS A 397 24.64 -0.50 -17.28
CA LYS A 397 26.00 -1.11 -17.33
C LYS A 397 26.78 -0.84 -16.05
N LYS A 398 26.74 0.41 -15.54
CA LYS A 398 27.42 0.82 -14.30
C LYS A 398 26.86 0.13 -13.06
N LEU A 399 25.52 0.03 -12.96
CA LEU A 399 24.85 -0.65 -11.87
C LEU A 399 25.11 -2.17 -11.86
N LYS A 400 25.20 -2.78 -13.05
CA LYS A 400 25.51 -4.21 -13.18
C LYS A 400 26.94 -4.56 -12.76
N LEU A 401 27.89 -3.64 -12.99
CA LEU A 401 29.31 -3.82 -12.67
C LEU A 401 29.68 -3.34 -11.27
N GLN A 402 28.73 -2.78 -10.53
CA GLN A 402 28.98 -2.29 -9.18
C GLN A 402 29.31 -3.46 -8.25
N PRO A 403 30.47 -3.44 -7.55
CA PRO A 403 30.83 -4.52 -6.65
C PRO A 403 29.84 -4.59 -5.49
N ALA A 404 29.46 -5.79 -5.10
CA ALA A 404 28.72 -6.03 -3.88
C ALA A 404 29.58 -5.59 -2.69
N VAL A 405 28.97 -4.89 -1.73
CA VAL A 405 29.61 -4.59 -0.46
C VAL A 405 29.34 -5.80 0.45
N VAL A 406 30.34 -6.65 0.58
CA VAL A 406 30.29 -7.86 1.45
C VAL A 406 30.26 -7.44 2.91
#